data_552e7ab71a3cd9fdf7f3b058b34199ff
#
_entry.id   552e7ab71a3cd9fdf7f3b058b34199ff
#
_cell.length_a   1.000
_cell.length_b   1.000
_cell.length_c   1.000
_cell.angle_alpha   90.00
_cell.angle_beta   90.00
_cell.angle_gamma   90.00
#
_symmetry.space_group_name_H-M   'P 1'
#
loop_
_entity.id
_entity.type
_entity.pdbx_description
1 polymer ?
#
loop_
_entity_poly.entity_id
_entity_poly.type
_entity_poly.pdbx_seq_one_letter_code
_entity_poly.pdbx_strand_id
1 'polypeptide(L)'
;TEVIKIDFDIGSRAEVLAADNRLSWGYWLKHHCRCLWGNDLSTRFDRFKPSRDIAIAVNGDFASVLTRYADLIEQAVTPTQSLRLQREASRKLIRSTQVLRSEQDLMWPQTLEEHVELFVQHFPCMRMQACFFLSQARSPDAEPKEFTAHLRSFLLWMASEVV
;
A
#
# COMPACT_ATOMS: atom_id res chain seq x y z
N THR A 1 -14.15 3.34 -21.64
CA THR A 1 -13.46 3.62 -20.34
C THR A 1 -12.11 4.20 -20.69
N GLU A 2 -11.83 5.44 -20.32
CA GLU A 2 -10.57 6.11 -20.58
C GLU A 2 -9.52 5.65 -19.54
N VAL A 3 -8.33 5.23 -19.99
CA VAL A 3 -7.22 4.88 -19.11
C VAL A 3 -6.51 6.15 -18.71
N ILE A 4 -6.62 6.55 -17.45
CA ILE A 4 -6.08 7.80 -16.94
C ILE A 4 -4.58 7.70 -16.64
N LYS A 5 -4.10 6.53 -16.24
CA LYS A 5 -2.71 6.28 -15.84
C LYS A 5 -2.34 4.82 -16.05
N ILE A 6 -1.12 4.58 -16.51
CA ILE A 6 -0.48 3.27 -16.53
C ILE A 6 0.83 3.41 -15.74
N ASP A 7 0.98 2.60 -14.71
CA ASP A 7 2.23 2.47 -13.96
C ASP A 7 3.01 1.26 -14.46
N PHE A 8 4.32 1.40 -14.56
CA PHE A 8 5.22 0.34 -14.98
C PHE A 8 6.22 0.04 -13.88
N ASP A 9 6.27 -1.23 -13.45
CA ASP A 9 7.37 -1.76 -12.66
C ASP A 9 8.28 -2.56 -13.60
N ILE A 10 9.55 -2.17 -13.67
CA ILE A 10 10.52 -2.74 -14.59
C ILE A 10 11.60 -3.45 -13.79
N GLY A 11 11.79 -4.73 -14.04
CA GLY A 11 12.85 -5.53 -13.42
C GLY A 11 13.51 -6.46 -14.43
N SER A 12 14.81 -6.69 -14.29
CA SER A 12 15.50 -7.73 -15.02
C SER A 12 15.04 -9.12 -14.57
N ARG A 13 15.14 -10.13 -15.44
CA ARG A 13 14.80 -11.52 -15.06
C ARG A 13 15.63 -12.01 -13.87
N ALA A 14 16.90 -11.62 -13.78
CA ALA A 14 17.78 -12.00 -12.66
C ALA A 14 17.29 -11.38 -11.34
N GLU A 15 16.93 -10.12 -11.35
CA GLU A 15 16.36 -9.40 -10.21
C GLU A 15 15.04 -10.01 -9.75
N VAL A 16 14.12 -10.22 -10.68
CA VAL A 16 12.79 -10.80 -10.38
C VAL A 16 12.89 -12.19 -9.76
N LEU A 17 13.87 -13.01 -10.17
CA LEU A 17 14.07 -14.37 -9.68
C LEU A 17 15.08 -14.47 -8.52
N ALA A 18 15.66 -13.34 -8.07
CA ALA A 18 16.55 -13.34 -6.93
C ALA A 18 15.84 -13.82 -5.65
N ALA A 19 16.55 -14.56 -4.80
CA ALA A 19 15.99 -15.12 -3.57
C ALA A 19 15.40 -14.04 -2.65
N ASP A 20 16.08 -12.90 -2.53
CA ASP A 20 15.65 -11.77 -1.70
C ASP A 20 14.36 -11.10 -2.20
N ASN A 21 14.06 -11.24 -3.49
CA ASN A 21 12.87 -10.67 -4.12
C ASN A 21 11.69 -11.67 -4.20
N ARG A 22 11.84 -12.86 -3.60
CA ARG A 22 10.80 -13.89 -3.64
C ARG A 22 9.48 -13.42 -3.04
N LEU A 23 9.52 -12.73 -1.90
CA LEU A 23 8.33 -12.27 -1.18
C LEU A 23 7.72 -10.99 -1.77
N SER A 24 8.46 -10.23 -2.59
CA SER A 24 7.97 -9.08 -3.33
C SER A 24 7.59 -9.45 -4.76
N TRP A 25 8.55 -9.53 -5.69
CA TRP A 25 8.31 -9.88 -7.09
C TRP A 25 7.63 -11.24 -7.27
N GLY A 26 8.08 -12.28 -6.53
CA GLY A 26 7.49 -13.61 -6.63
C GLY A 26 6.02 -13.62 -6.21
N TYR A 27 5.68 -12.97 -5.11
CA TYR A 27 4.31 -12.82 -4.64
C TYR A 27 3.45 -12.04 -5.65
N TRP A 28 3.93 -10.90 -6.16
CA TRP A 28 3.20 -10.11 -7.15
C TRP A 28 2.92 -10.89 -8.43
N LEU A 29 3.95 -11.51 -9.01
CA LEU A 29 3.79 -12.30 -10.23
C LEU A 29 2.81 -13.46 -10.03
N LYS A 30 2.85 -14.13 -8.85
CA LYS A 30 2.02 -15.31 -8.60
C LYS A 30 0.55 -14.99 -8.35
N HIS A 31 0.26 -13.87 -7.69
CA HIS A 31 -1.08 -13.58 -7.19
C HIS A 31 -1.78 -12.40 -7.87
N HIS A 32 -1.03 -11.46 -8.46
CA HIS A 32 -1.57 -10.21 -8.97
C HIS A 32 -1.28 -9.96 -10.46
N CYS A 33 -0.35 -10.71 -11.06
CA CYS A 33 0.02 -10.53 -12.46
C CYS A 33 -0.55 -11.63 -13.37
N ARG A 34 -0.69 -11.27 -14.64
CA ARG A 34 -1.00 -12.22 -15.71
C ARG A 34 0.03 -12.03 -16.81
N CYS A 35 0.71 -13.11 -17.20
CA CYS A 35 1.65 -13.06 -18.32
C CYS A 35 0.89 -12.78 -19.62
N LEU A 36 1.26 -11.72 -20.31
CA LEU A 36 0.67 -11.33 -21.60
C LEU A 36 1.52 -11.80 -22.76
N TRP A 37 2.84 -11.94 -22.55
CA TRP A 37 3.77 -12.33 -23.61
C TRP A 37 5.06 -12.90 -23.02
N GLY A 38 5.69 -13.87 -23.73
CA GLY A 38 6.96 -14.48 -23.34
C GLY A 38 6.81 -15.60 -22.31
N ASN A 39 7.89 -15.84 -21.54
CA ASN A 39 7.91 -16.87 -20.52
C ASN A 39 7.21 -16.41 -19.25
N ASP A 40 6.20 -17.14 -18.80
CA ASP A 40 5.49 -16.88 -17.56
C ASP A 40 6.38 -17.19 -16.34
N LEU A 41 6.95 -16.15 -15.75
CA LEU A 41 7.80 -16.27 -14.57
C LEU A 41 7.00 -16.65 -13.30
N SER A 42 5.68 -16.47 -13.28
CA SER A 42 4.86 -16.86 -12.14
C SER A 42 4.90 -18.38 -11.87
N THR A 43 5.22 -19.18 -12.88
CA THR A 43 5.38 -20.64 -12.77
C THR A 43 6.59 -21.06 -11.93
N ARG A 44 7.53 -20.15 -11.68
CA ARG A 44 8.71 -20.38 -10.83
C ARG A 44 8.43 -20.30 -9.34
N PHE A 45 7.22 -19.85 -8.97
CA PHE A 45 6.83 -19.66 -7.58
C PHE A 45 5.64 -20.53 -7.22
N ASP A 46 5.69 -21.11 -6.02
CA ASP A 46 4.53 -21.74 -5.39
C ASP A 46 3.51 -20.66 -4.96
N ARG A 47 2.31 -21.09 -4.59
CA ARG A 47 1.33 -20.19 -3.99
C ARG A 47 1.81 -19.74 -2.62
N PHE A 48 1.77 -18.46 -2.37
CA PHE A 48 2.10 -17.87 -1.07
C PHE A 48 0.88 -17.88 -0.16
N LYS A 49 1.10 -18.21 1.11
CA LYS A 49 0.12 -17.95 2.15
C LYS A 49 0.31 -16.51 2.66
N PRO A 50 -0.77 -15.84 3.07
CA PRO A 50 -0.66 -14.53 3.71
C PRO A 50 0.28 -14.57 4.91
N SER A 51 1.25 -13.65 4.97
CA SER A 51 2.18 -13.52 6.09
C SER A 51 2.61 -12.06 6.28
N ARG A 52 3.10 -11.75 7.48
CA ARG A 52 3.68 -10.44 7.80
C ARG A 52 4.92 -10.18 6.96
N ASP A 53 5.75 -11.19 6.70
CA ASP A 53 6.95 -11.05 5.88
C ASP A 53 6.65 -10.57 4.46
N ILE A 54 5.58 -11.10 3.84
CA ILE A 54 5.13 -10.63 2.53
C ILE A 54 4.65 -9.18 2.62
N ALA A 55 3.89 -8.84 3.66
CA ALA A 55 3.41 -7.48 3.85
C ALA A 55 4.57 -6.48 4.02
N ILE A 56 5.61 -6.86 4.75
CA ILE A 56 6.84 -6.07 4.91
C ILE A 56 7.60 -5.99 3.58
N ALA A 57 7.76 -7.09 2.85
CA ALA A 57 8.46 -7.09 1.56
C ALA A 57 7.77 -6.19 0.52
N VAL A 58 6.43 -6.07 0.55
CA VAL A 58 5.63 -5.28 -0.40
C VAL A 58 5.42 -3.84 0.05
N ASN A 59 5.32 -3.60 1.36
CA ASN A 59 4.92 -2.31 1.91
C ASN A 59 5.83 -1.78 3.03
N GLY A 60 6.96 -2.43 3.33
CA GLY A 60 7.87 -2.01 4.40
C GLY A 60 8.50 -0.63 4.17
N ASP A 61 8.46 -0.13 2.94
CA ASP A 61 8.89 1.20 2.54
C ASP A 61 7.89 2.32 2.90
N PHE A 62 6.76 1.98 3.56
CA PHE A 62 5.63 2.88 3.78
C PHE A 62 6.03 4.22 4.41
N ALA A 63 6.93 4.20 5.38
CA ALA A 63 7.32 5.41 6.10
C ALA A 63 8.01 6.42 5.16
N SER A 64 8.99 5.99 4.36
CA SER A 64 9.70 6.85 3.42
C SER A 64 8.79 7.34 2.28
N VAL A 65 7.99 6.43 1.71
CA VAL A 65 7.09 6.74 0.60
C VAL A 65 6.00 7.72 1.05
N LEU A 66 5.37 7.50 2.20
CA LEU A 66 4.29 8.36 2.67
C LEU A 66 4.78 9.71 3.21
N THR A 67 5.98 9.77 3.79
CA THR A 67 6.63 11.06 4.10
C THR A 67 6.84 11.88 2.84
N ARG A 68 7.34 11.26 1.76
CA ARG A 68 7.48 11.93 0.47
C ARG A 68 6.15 12.43 -0.09
N TYR A 69 5.06 11.64 0.06
CA TYR A 69 3.73 12.11 -0.34
C TYR A 69 3.29 13.33 0.47
N ALA A 70 3.52 13.36 1.78
CA ALA A 70 3.20 14.52 2.61
C ALA A 70 3.91 15.78 2.10
N ASP A 71 5.20 15.70 1.81
CA ASP A 71 5.99 16.80 1.28
C ASP A 71 5.50 17.25 -0.10
N LEU A 72 5.17 16.32 -0.99
CA LEU A 72 4.62 16.64 -2.32
C LEU A 72 3.24 17.30 -2.25
N ILE A 73 2.40 16.90 -1.28
CA ILE A 73 1.07 17.51 -1.07
C ILE A 73 1.23 18.95 -0.59
N GLU A 74 2.17 19.22 0.32
CA GLU A 74 2.45 20.57 0.81
C GLU A 74 3.05 21.48 -0.27
N GLN A 75 3.76 20.91 -1.23
CA GLN A 75 4.37 21.62 -2.37
C GLN A 75 3.46 21.69 -3.59
N ALA A 76 2.28 21.08 -3.54
CA ALA A 76 1.39 21.04 -4.70
C ALA A 76 0.93 22.43 -5.13
N VAL A 77 1.13 22.75 -6.41
CA VAL A 77 0.83 24.08 -6.97
C VAL A 77 -0.67 24.22 -7.27
N THR A 78 -1.36 23.12 -7.57
CA THR A 78 -2.78 23.14 -7.92
C THR A 78 -3.61 22.25 -6.99
N PRO A 79 -4.88 22.64 -6.70
CA PRO A 79 -5.79 21.79 -5.92
C PRO A 79 -5.95 20.37 -6.51
N THR A 80 -6.06 20.27 -7.83
CA THR A 80 -6.20 18.97 -8.53
C THR A 80 -4.99 18.06 -8.27
N GLN A 81 -3.77 18.63 -8.30
CA GLN A 81 -2.55 17.87 -7.99
C GLN A 81 -2.55 17.39 -6.54
N SER A 82 -2.88 18.28 -5.60
CA SER A 82 -2.96 17.94 -4.17
C SER A 82 -3.96 16.81 -3.92
N LEU A 83 -5.19 16.92 -4.43
CA LEU A 83 -6.22 15.90 -4.27
C LEU A 83 -5.83 14.56 -4.87
N ARG A 84 -5.15 14.56 -6.03
CA ARG A 84 -4.62 13.31 -6.61
C ARG A 84 -3.58 12.66 -5.69
N LEU A 85 -2.64 13.43 -5.16
CA LEU A 85 -1.61 12.95 -4.24
C LEU A 85 -2.21 12.42 -2.92
N GLN A 86 -3.23 13.10 -2.38
CA GLN A 86 -3.97 12.64 -1.20
C GLN A 86 -4.62 11.28 -1.44
N ARG A 87 -5.25 11.08 -2.61
CA ARG A 87 -5.84 9.79 -3.00
C ARG A 87 -4.79 8.69 -3.06
N GLU A 88 -3.66 8.96 -3.70
CA GLU A 88 -2.57 7.99 -3.85
C GLU A 88 -1.95 7.64 -2.48
N ALA A 89 -1.65 8.66 -1.65
CA ALA A 89 -1.14 8.47 -0.30
C ALA A 89 -2.09 7.65 0.58
N SER A 90 -3.38 7.96 0.54
CA SER A 90 -4.40 7.23 1.30
C SER A 90 -4.47 5.75 0.92
N ARG A 91 -4.43 5.44 -0.37
CA ARG A 91 -4.40 4.06 -0.88
C ARG A 91 -3.13 3.32 -0.45
N LYS A 92 -1.97 3.96 -0.52
CA LYS A 92 -0.71 3.38 -0.05
C LYS A 92 -0.77 3.14 1.46
N LEU A 93 -1.22 4.12 2.25
CA LEU A 93 -1.34 3.99 3.71
C LEU A 93 -2.21 2.81 4.10
N ILE A 94 -3.44 2.73 3.57
CA ILE A 94 -4.38 1.65 3.89
C ILE A 94 -3.78 0.27 3.57
N ARG A 95 -3.15 0.10 2.41
CA ARG A 95 -2.49 -1.17 2.07
C ARG A 95 -1.30 -1.46 2.99
N SER A 96 -0.58 -0.42 3.41
CA SER A 96 0.59 -0.55 4.27
C SER A 96 0.23 -0.98 5.70
N THR A 97 -1.02 -0.83 6.15
CA THR A 97 -1.46 -1.35 7.47
C THR A 97 -1.25 -2.86 7.60
N GLN A 98 -1.11 -3.59 6.48
CA GLN A 98 -0.81 -5.02 6.48
C GLN A 98 0.55 -5.37 7.09
N VAL A 99 1.49 -4.45 7.24
CA VAL A 99 2.75 -4.69 7.97
C VAL A 99 2.52 -4.98 9.47
N LEU A 100 1.32 -4.58 9.97
CA LEU A 100 0.87 -4.81 11.34
C LEU A 100 -0.07 -6.02 11.48
N ARG A 101 -0.27 -6.80 10.39
CA ARG A 101 -1.18 -7.95 10.40
C ARG A 101 -0.78 -9.01 11.43
N SER A 102 -1.76 -9.74 11.94
CA SER A 102 -1.52 -10.95 12.72
C SER A 102 -1.12 -12.12 11.84
N GLU A 103 -0.23 -12.99 12.31
CA GLU A 103 0.07 -14.27 11.64
C GLU A 103 -1.12 -15.23 11.65
N GLN A 104 -2.15 -14.96 12.44
CA GLN A 104 -3.40 -15.72 12.47
C GLN A 104 -4.38 -15.32 11.36
N ASP A 105 -4.13 -14.20 10.68
CA ASP A 105 -4.96 -13.73 9.57
C ASP A 105 -4.73 -14.62 8.33
N LEU A 106 -5.71 -15.45 8.01
CA LEU A 106 -5.62 -16.41 6.90
C LEU A 106 -6.00 -15.80 5.54
N MET A 107 -6.67 -14.65 5.55
CA MET A 107 -7.15 -13.99 4.35
C MET A 107 -6.26 -12.81 3.97
N TRP A 108 -6.14 -12.57 2.65
CA TRP A 108 -5.49 -11.40 2.11
C TRP A 108 -6.56 -10.43 1.61
N PRO A 109 -6.64 -9.18 2.14
CA PRO A 109 -7.64 -8.21 1.70
C PRO A 109 -7.47 -7.89 0.21
N GLN A 110 -8.58 -7.80 -0.52
CA GLN A 110 -8.62 -7.50 -1.95
C GLN A 110 -9.05 -6.05 -2.21
N THR A 111 -9.86 -5.48 -1.32
CA THR A 111 -10.39 -4.12 -1.43
C THR A 111 -9.82 -3.23 -0.31
N LEU A 112 -9.89 -1.92 -0.48
CA LEU A 112 -9.46 -0.98 0.55
C LEU A 112 -10.33 -1.10 1.81
N GLU A 113 -11.59 -1.42 1.65
CA GLU A 113 -12.55 -1.65 2.74
C GLU A 113 -12.13 -2.84 3.58
N GLU A 114 -11.81 -3.97 2.94
CA GLU A 114 -11.33 -5.17 3.63
C GLU A 114 -10.00 -4.93 4.37
N HIS A 115 -9.10 -4.12 3.80
CA HIS A 115 -7.88 -3.68 4.50
C HIS A 115 -8.21 -2.91 5.77
N VAL A 116 -9.16 -1.95 5.70
CA VAL A 116 -9.57 -1.15 6.85
C VAL A 116 -10.30 -2.02 7.88
N GLU A 117 -11.20 -2.90 7.45
CA GLU A 117 -11.93 -3.80 8.34
C GLU A 117 -10.98 -4.69 9.15
N LEU A 118 -10.04 -5.36 8.45
CA LEU A 118 -9.05 -6.22 9.10
C LEU A 118 -8.16 -5.43 10.05
N PHE A 119 -7.67 -4.26 9.64
CA PHE A 119 -6.86 -3.39 10.47
C PHE A 119 -7.60 -2.94 11.75
N VAL A 120 -8.85 -2.51 11.63
CA VAL A 120 -9.65 -2.03 12.77
C VAL A 120 -10.06 -3.16 13.72
N GLN A 121 -10.12 -4.42 13.27
CA GLN A 121 -10.32 -5.56 14.16
C GLN A 121 -9.17 -5.69 15.18
N HIS A 122 -7.93 -5.44 14.74
CA HIS A 122 -6.75 -5.50 15.60
C HIS A 122 -6.49 -4.18 16.35
N PHE A 123 -6.83 -3.05 15.73
CA PHE A 123 -6.57 -1.70 16.25
C PHE A 123 -7.84 -0.83 16.26
N PRO A 124 -8.83 -1.14 17.14
CA PRO A 124 -10.12 -0.40 17.15
C PRO A 124 -9.98 1.10 17.44
N CYS A 125 -8.95 1.50 18.22
CA CYS A 125 -8.65 2.90 18.53
C CYS A 125 -8.32 3.74 17.29
N MET A 126 -7.85 3.11 16.20
CA MET A 126 -7.48 3.77 14.97
C MET A 126 -8.61 3.85 13.93
N ARG A 127 -9.82 3.40 14.30
CA ARG A 127 -11.00 3.37 13.39
C ARG A 127 -11.26 4.71 12.71
N MET A 128 -11.28 5.80 13.47
CA MET A 128 -11.58 7.12 12.94
C MET A 128 -10.58 7.55 11.87
N GLN A 129 -9.29 7.36 12.14
CA GLN A 129 -8.21 7.69 11.22
C GLN A 129 -8.25 6.79 9.96
N ALA A 130 -8.48 5.49 10.15
CA ALA A 130 -8.58 4.57 9.02
C ALA A 130 -9.78 4.90 8.11
N CYS A 131 -10.94 5.25 8.68
CA CYS A 131 -12.12 5.69 7.92
C CYS A 131 -11.88 7.02 7.21
N PHE A 132 -11.17 7.98 7.83
CA PHE A 132 -10.76 9.21 7.18
C PHE A 132 -9.97 8.92 5.90
N PHE A 133 -8.91 8.10 5.99
CA PHE A 133 -8.09 7.77 4.81
C PHE A 133 -8.86 6.92 3.79
N LEU A 134 -9.81 6.09 4.19
CA LEU A 134 -10.67 5.38 3.24
C LEU A 134 -11.55 6.36 2.44
N SER A 135 -12.10 7.38 3.09
CA SER A 135 -12.83 8.47 2.43
C SER A 135 -11.94 9.21 1.43
N GLN A 136 -10.74 9.62 1.85
CA GLN A 136 -9.78 10.33 1.00
C GLN A 136 -9.27 9.47 -0.18
N ALA A 137 -9.17 8.15 0.00
CA ALA A 137 -8.80 7.22 -1.07
C ALA A 137 -9.85 7.13 -2.19
N ARG A 138 -11.11 7.41 -1.87
CA ARG A 138 -12.25 7.38 -2.80
C ARG A 138 -12.54 8.75 -3.39
N SER A 139 -12.72 9.73 -2.53
CA SER A 139 -13.11 11.10 -2.87
C SER A 139 -12.32 12.08 -1.99
N PRO A 140 -11.09 12.42 -2.38
CA PRO A 140 -10.25 13.35 -1.62
C PRO A 140 -10.87 14.74 -1.66
N ASP A 141 -10.99 15.37 -0.49
CA ASP A 141 -11.56 16.70 -0.29
C ASP A 141 -10.92 17.46 0.88
N ALA A 142 -9.94 16.84 1.57
CA ALA A 142 -9.33 17.44 2.74
C ALA A 142 -8.43 18.64 2.36
N GLU A 143 -8.34 19.59 3.28
CA GLU A 143 -7.35 20.67 3.19
C GLU A 143 -5.93 20.07 3.29
N PRO A 144 -4.95 20.48 2.45
CA PRO A 144 -3.63 19.86 2.39
C PRO A 144 -2.90 19.76 3.74
N LYS A 145 -2.94 20.81 4.55
CA LYS A 145 -2.28 20.83 5.86
C LYS A 145 -2.94 19.89 6.88
N GLU A 146 -4.27 19.82 6.85
CA GLU A 146 -5.03 18.90 7.68
C GLU A 146 -4.71 17.46 7.29
N PHE A 147 -4.77 17.15 5.99
CA PHE A 147 -4.43 15.82 5.47
C PHE A 147 -3.02 15.39 5.89
N THR A 148 -2.01 16.25 5.69
CA THR A 148 -0.61 15.92 6.01
C THR A 148 -0.38 15.76 7.51
N ALA A 149 -1.08 16.52 8.35
CA ALA A 149 -1.05 16.35 9.81
C ALA A 149 -1.60 14.97 10.22
N HIS A 150 -2.75 14.56 9.68
CA HIS A 150 -3.31 13.22 9.90
C HIS A 150 -2.36 12.13 9.41
N LEU A 151 -1.78 12.30 8.21
CA LEU A 151 -0.86 11.33 7.63
C LEU A 151 0.39 11.13 8.50
N ARG A 152 1.03 12.22 8.94
CA ARG A 152 2.21 12.15 9.80
C ARG A 152 1.88 11.52 11.16
N SER A 153 0.74 11.87 11.76
CA SER A 153 0.28 11.27 13.01
C SER A 153 0.10 9.76 12.89
N PHE A 154 -0.56 9.30 11.81
CA PHE A 154 -0.75 7.87 11.56
C PHE A 154 0.58 7.13 11.35
N LEU A 155 1.51 7.75 10.61
CA LEU A 155 2.85 7.18 10.38
C LEU A 155 3.66 7.02 11.65
N LEU A 156 3.64 8.03 12.53
CA LEU A 156 4.32 7.95 13.84
C LEU A 156 3.75 6.81 14.68
N TRP A 157 2.42 6.68 14.70
CA TRP A 157 1.77 5.58 15.39
C TRP A 157 2.13 4.22 14.77
N MET A 158 2.06 4.04 13.44
CA MET A 158 2.46 2.79 12.79
C MET A 158 3.91 2.42 13.10
N ALA A 159 4.81 3.40 13.08
CA ALA A 159 6.23 3.18 13.38
C ALA A 159 6.43 2.66 14.82
N SER A 160 5.60 3.08 15.78
CA SER A 160 5.66 2.58 17.18
C SER A 160 5.13 1.15 17.31
N GLU A 161 4.25 0.70 16.43
CA GLU A 161 3.66 -0.66 16.48
C GLU A 161 4.49 -1.71 15.71
N VAL A 162 5.36 -1.28 14.79
CA VAL A 162 6.18 -2.19 13.96
C VAL A 162 7.37 -2.77 14.74
N VAL A 163 7.68 -2.27 15.92
CA VAL A 163 8.86 -2.66 16.74
C VAL A 163 8.76 -4.09 17.26
#